data_e42c4574fe276fcdbecbe1b8e807ef23
#
_entry.id   e42c4574fe276fcdbecbe1b8e807ef23
#
_cell.length_a   1.000
_cell.length_b   1.000
_cell.length_c   1.000
_cell.angle_alpha   90.00
_cell.angle_beta   90.00
_cell.angle_gamma   90.00
#
_symmetry.space_group_name_H-M   'P 1'
#
loop_
_entity.id
_entity.type
_entity.pdbx_description
1 polymer ?
#
loop_
_entity_poly.entity_id
_entity_poly.type
_entity_poly.pdbx_seq_one_letter_code
_entity_poly.pdbx_strand_id
1 'polypeptide(L)'
;YILKRVCALSLVLAMILSFTACGKKVGDIKLDSGVNAIYIDEDGAVSYGVTEKFADKDYDKDALEKYINDEVKKYNSSSTASVDDAISVDKFEVEDKEAYLILKLATVYDFNSYIQNYNKAEEGTFYAGTIAERGDCKIKGEFTSPDKKETLKAKEIKKMSNANILIVDSKYKVEIGSDVKYISSNCKVDEDGIVTTSDKEMSYIVY
;
A
#
# COMPACT_ATOMS: atom_id res chain seq x y z
N TYR A 1 -10.85 37.57 26.42
CA TYR A 1 -11.01 37.37 24.96
C TYR A 1 -9.68 37.07 24.27
N ILE A 2 -8.59 37.70 24.68
CA ILE A 2 -7.24 37.53 24.10
C ILE A 2 -6.65 36.16 24.50
N LEU A 3 -6.87 35.70 25.73
CA LEU A 3 -6.32 34.43 26.25
C LEU A 3 -6.90 33.20 25.55
N LYS A 4 -8.15 33.23 25.11
CA LYS A 4 -8.78 32.13 24.35
C LYS A 4 -8.23 32.00 22.92
N ARG A 5 -7.78 33.12 22.31
CA ARG A 5 -7.17 33.10 20.98
C ARG A 5 -5.72 32.60 20.99
N VAL A 6 -5.00 32.86 22.07
CA VAL A 6 -3.62 32.38 22.25
C VAL A 6 -3.59 30.86 22.47
N CYS A 7 -4.56 30.33 23.25
CA CYS A 7 -4.67 28.88 23.45
C CYS A 7 -5.06 28.13 22.16
N ALA A 8 -5.89 28.72 21.30
CA ALA A 8 -6.27 28.11 20.02
C ALA A 8 -5.09 28.08 19.03
N LEU A 9 -4.27 29.15 19.00
CA LEU A 9 -3.07 29.19 18.15
C LEU A 9 -1.98 28.23 18.62
N SER A 10 -1.79 28.07 19.94
CA SER A 10 -0.79 27.13 20.49
C SER A 10 -1.20 25.67 20.28
N LEU A 11 -2.52 25.36 20.24
CA LEU A 11 -2.98 23.99 19.93
C LEU A 11 -2.77 23.63 18.46
N VAL A 12 -2.97 24.58 17.54
CA VAL A 12 -2.71 24.38 16.10
C VAL A 12 -1.22 24.25 15.84
N LEU A 13 -0.37 25.00 16.53
CA LEU A 13 1.09 24.91 16.38
C LEU A 13 1.65 23.61 16.99
N ALA A 14 1.03 23.08 18.06
CA ALA A 14 1.43 21.80 18.65
C ALA A 14 1.06 20.60 17.76
N MET A 15 0.00 20.68 16.95
CA MET A 15 -0.33 19.63 15.96
C MET A 15 0.64 19.60 14.76
N ILE A 16 1.25 20.73 14.41
CA ILE A 16 2.23 20.81 13.32
C ILE A 16 3.59 20.22 13.73
N LEU A 17 3.91 20.19 15.03
CA LEU A 17 5.19 19.68 15.55
C LEU A 17 5.21 18.18 15.83
N SER A 18 4.09 17.47 15.73
CA SER A 18 4.01 16.02 15.94
C SER A 18 4.31 15.17 14.69
N PHE A 19 4.58 15.78 13.53
CA PHE A 19 4.85 15.05 12.29
C PHE A 19 6.34 14.76 11.98
N THR A 20 7.27 15.15 12.87
CA THR A 20 8.71 15.07 12.55
C THR A 20 9.46 13.87 13.14
N ALA A 21 8.79 12.87 13.70
CA ALA A 21 9.46 11.73 14.35
C ALA A 21 9.10 10.35 13.75
N CYS A 22 8.26 10.26 12.70
CA CYS A 22 7.99 8.98 12.06
C CYS A 22 8.97 8.78 10.90
N GLY A 23 9.87 7.80 11.01
CA GLY A 23 10.76 7.39 9.92
C GLY A 23 9.94 7.00 8.67
N LYS A 24 10.62 6.78 7.54
CA LYS A 24 10.00 6.26 6.31
C LYS A 24 9.54 4.81 6.55
N LYS A 25 8.35 4.62 7.14
CA LYS A 25 7.80 3.32 7.47
C LYS A 25 6.40 3.13 6.91
N VAL A 26 6.11 1.89 6.48
CA VAL A 26 4.81 1.40 6.04
C VAL A 26 4.50 0.19 6.92
N GLY A 27 3.60 0.35 7.90
CA GLY A 27 3.53 -0.60 9.01
C GLY A 27 4.86 -0.66 9.75
N ASP A 28 5.40 -1.84 9.96
CA ASP A 28 6.75 -2.05 10.51
C ASP A 28 7.85 -2.08 9.45
N ILE A 29 7.49 -2.07 8.18
CA ILE A 29 8.42 -2.10 7.05
C ILE A 29 9.12 -0.74 6.91
N LYS A 30 10.44 -0.74 7.03
CA LYS A 30 11.25 0.43 6.69
C LYS A 30 11.33 0.61 5.18
N LEU A 31 10.97 1.81 4.71
CA LEU A 31 11.02 2.18 3.30
C LEU A 31 12.44 2.66 2.96
N ASP A 32 13.32 1.72 2.66
CA ASP A 32 14.68 1.98 2.20
C ASP A 32 14.71 2.15 0.66
N SER A 33 15.84 2.63 0.14
CA SER A 33 16.05 2.79 -1.30
C SER A 33 15.68 1.54 -2.11
N GLY A 34 14.84 1.72 -3.13
CA GLY A 34 14.36 0.64 -4.00
C GLY A 34 13.38 -0.32 -3.36
N VAL A 35 12.86 -0.02 -2.16
CA VAL A 35 11.83 -0.83 -1.49
C VAL A 35 10.46 -0.20 -1.69
N ASN A 36 9.54 -0.98 -2.28
CA ASN A 36 8.11 -0.67 -2.28
C ASN A 36 7.41 -1.53 -1.21
N ALA A 37 6.45 -0.96 -0.51
CA ALA A 37 5.82 -1.61 0.63
C ALA A 37 4.29 -1.43 0.64
N ILE A 38 3.60 -2.44 1.12
CA ILE A 38 2.15 -2.43 1.36
C ILE A 38 1.91 -2.92 2.79
N TYR A 39 1.13 -2.17 3.55
CA TYR A 39 0.56 -2.62 4.80
C TYR A 39 -0.96 -2.55 4.71
N ILE A 40 -1.63 -3.66 4.99
CA ILE A 40 -3.10 -3.75 5.09
C ILE A 40 -3.41 -4.08 6.54
N ASP A 41 -4.10 -3.18 7.24
CA ASP A 41 -4.48 -3.41 8.63
C ASP A 41 -5.67 -4.36 8.77
N GLU A 42 -6.02 -4.69 10.02
CA GLU A 42 -7.14 -5.60 10.33
C GLU A 42 -8.50 -5.07 9.85
N ASP A 43 -8.67 -3.76 9.74
CA ASP A 43 -9.90 -3.09 9.31
C ASP A 43 -9.94 -2.88 7.78
N GLY A 44 -8.86 -3.19 7.07
CA GLY A 44 -8.73 -3.07 5.62
C GLY A 44 -8.25 -1.69 5.15
N ALA A 45 -7.79 -0.82 6.06
CA ALA A 45 -7.08 0.39 5.67
C ALA A 45 -5.68 0.05 5.16
N VAL A 46 -5.16 0.85 4.24
CA VAL A 46 -3.91 0.55 3.55
C VAL A 46 -2.91 1.69 3.73
N SER A 47 -1.66 1.33 4.04
CA SER A 47 -0.50 2.20 3.87
C SER A 47 0.32 1.69 2.70
N TYR A 48 0.56 2.55 1.71
CA TYR A 48 1.25 2.21 0.46
C TYR A 48 2.48 3.09 0.29
N GLY A 49 3.65 2.47 0.29
CA GLY A 49 4.94 3.13 0.15
C GLY A 49 5.62 2.78 -1.15
N VAL A 50 6.08 3.79 -1.88
CA VAL A 50 6.85 3.62 -3.11
C VAL A 50 8.11 4.46 -3.08
N THR A 51 9.15 3.94 -3.73
CA THR A 51 10.40 4.64 -3.96
C THR A 51 10.69 4.71 -5.45
N GLU A 52 11.17 5.87 -5.91
CA GLU A 52 11.49 6.10 -7.31
C GLU A 52 12.82 6.82 -7.43
N LYS A 53 13.78 6.25 -8.20
CA LYS A 53 15.07 6.88 -8.49
C LYS A 53 14.98 7.73 -9.74
N PHE A 54 15.53 8.93 -9.65
CA PHE A 54 15.60 9.85 -10.78
C PHE A 54 16.94 9.70 -11.51
N ALA A 55 16.88 9.45 -12.82
CA ALA A 55 18.07 9.32 -13.66
C ALA A 55 18.73 10.67 -13.95
N ASP A 56 17.97 11.78 -13.97
CA ASP A 56 18.40 13.07 -14.52
C ASP A 56 18.49 14.23 -13.53
N LYS A 57 19.23 15.28 -13.97
CA LYS A 57 19.51 16.49 -13.20
C LYS A 57 18.34 17.47 -13.12
N ASP A 58 17.31 17.28 -13.92
CA ASP A 58 16.20 18.24 -14.10
C ASP A 58 14.95 17.86 -13.29
N TYR A 59 15.18 17.28 -12.12
CA TYR A 59 14.09 16.91 -11.22
C TYR A 59 13.61 18.13 -10.41
N ASP A 60 12.33 18.45 -10.54
CA ASP A 60 11.63 19.48 -9.77
C ASP A 60 10.78 18.82 -8.66
N LYS A 61 11.30 18.87 -7.42
CA LYS A 61 10.62 18.32 -6.25
C LYS A 61 9.25 18.96 -6.04
N ASP A 62 9.16 20.29 -6.16
CA ASP A 62 7.93 21.03 -5.87
C ASP A 62 6.85 20.71 -6.92
N ALA A 63 7.26 20.54 -8.19
CA ALA A 63 6.35 20.11 -9.24
C ALA A 63 5.83 18.71 -9.02
N LEU A 64 6.66 17.77 -8.56
CA LEU A 64 6.21 16.40 -8.24
C LEU A 64 5.30 16.37 -7.01
N GLU A 65 5.64 17.10 -5.95
CA GLU A 65 4.80 17.21 -4.76
C GLU A 65 3.42 17.79 -5.09
N LYS A 66 3.42 18.87 -5.92
CA LYS A 66 2.17 19.43 -6.42
C LYS A 66 1.37 18.43 -7.24
N TYR A 67 2.00 17.69 -8.14
CA TYR A 67 1.34 16.66 -8.95
C TYR A 67 0.70 15.58 -8.07
N ILE A 68 1.41 15.05 -7.07
CA ILE A 68 0.90 14.05 -6.13
C ILE A 68 -0.33 14.60 -5.39
N ASN A 69 -0.23 15.80 -4.84
CA ASN A 69 -1.33 16.43 -4.11
C ASN A 69 -2.56 16.70 -5.01
N ASP A 70 -2.34 17.12 -6.25
CA ASP A 70 -3.43 17.33 -7.23
C ASP A 70 -4.14 16.00 -7.57
N GLU A 71 -3.40 14.90 -7.76
CA GLU A 71 -3.97 13.57 -8.04
C GLU A 71 -4.75 13.03 -6.83
N VAL A 72 -4.22 13.17 -5.61
CA VAL A 72 -4.93 12.80 -4.38
C VAL A 72 -6.22 13.59 -4.23
N LYS A 73 -6.17 14.91 -4.42
CA LYS A 73 -7.36 15.78 -4.37
C LYS A 73 -8.39 15.40 -5.44
N LYS A 74 -7.94 15.07 -6.64
CA LYS A 74 -8.80 14.63 -7.74
C LYS A 74 -9.50 13.33 -7.40
N TYR A 75 -8.78 12.34 -6.82
CA TYR A 75 -9.38 11.10 -6.35
C TYR A 75 -10.44 11.36 -5.28
N ASN A 76 -10.09 12.08 -4.22
CA ASN A 76 -10.99 12.37 -3.10
C ASN A 76 -12.25 13.15 -3.51
N SER A 77 -12.16 13.95 -4.59
CA SER A 77 -13.31 14.68 -5.14
C SER A 77 -14.14 13.85 -6.13
N SER A 78 -13.72 12.63 -6.44
CA SER A 78 -14.42 11.77 -7.40
C SER A 78 -15.53 10.96 -6.71
N SER A 79 -16.49 10.49 -7.52
CA SER A 79 -17.52 9.55 -7.04
C SER A 79 -16.98 8.14 -6.74
N THR A 80 -15.69 7.90 -7.01
CA THR A 80 -15.02 6.62 -6.77
C THR A 80 -14.49 6.53 -5.33
N ALA A 81 -14.19 7.65 -4.69
CA ALA A 81 -13.73 7.67 -3.29
C ALA A 81 -14.81 7.08 -2.37
N SER A 82 -14.40 6.15 -1.49
CA SER A 82 -15.32 5.43 -0.60
C SER A 82 -15.84 6.32 0.53
N VAL A 83 -15.02 7.29 0.94
CA VAL A 83 -15.31 8.28 1.99
C VAL A 83 -14.66 9.61 1.63
N ASP A 84 -15.02 10.68 2.34
CA ASP A 84 -14.30 11.94 2.25
C ASP A 84 -12.84 11.74 2.69
N ASP A 85 -11.90 12.33 1.94
CA ASP A 85 -10.47 12.18 2.18
C ASP A 85 -9.97 10.70 2.20
N ALA A 86 -10.54 9.88 1.31
CA ALA A 86 -10.22 8.46 1.18
C ALA A 86 -8.72 8.18 0.99
N ILE A 87 -7.97 9.11 0.40
CA ILE A 87 -6.51 9.04 0.24
C ILE A 87 -5.86 10.26 0.86
N SER A 88 -4.76 10.07 1.57
CA SER A 88 -3.92 11.16 2.08
C SER A 88 -2.43 10.87 1.86
N VAL A 89 -1.63 11.93 1.69
CA VAL A 89 -0.17 11.84 1.67
C VAL A 89 0.31 11.83 3.12
N ASP A 90 0.82 10.70 3.57
CA ASP A 90 1.41 10.58 4.90
C ASP A 90 2.84 11.12 4.91
N LYS A 91 3.59 10.87 3.84
CA LYS A 91 4.96 11.35 3.66
C LYS A 91 5.32 11.52 2.19
N PHE A 92 6.02 12.62 1.89
CA PHE A 92 6.74 12.80 0.64
C PHE A 92 8.10 13.41 0.94
N GLU A 93 9.15 12.70 0.53
CA GLU A 93 10.54 13.14 0.70
C GLU A 93 11.35 12.85 -0.55
N VAL A 94 12.38 13.65 -0.78
CA VAL A 94 13.39 13.37 -1.79
C VAL A 94 14.76 13.47 -1.14
N GLU A 95 15.49 12.37 -1.19
CA GLU A 95 16.86 12.23 -0.71
C GLU A 95 17.72 11.52 -1.76
N ASP A 96 18.94 11.97 -1.97
CA ASP A 96 19.93 11.31 -2.84
C ASP A 96 19.40 10.95 -4.23
N LYS A 97 18.56 11.80 -4.83
CA LYS A 97 17.89 11.59 -6.12
C LYS A 97 16.89 10.43 -6.11
N GLU A 98 16.32 10.12 -4.99
CA GLU A 98 15.24 9.17 -4.84
C GLU A 98 14.05 9.83 -4.14
N ALA A 99 12.86 9.67 -4.68
CA ALA A 99 11.62 10.06 -4.03
C ALA A 99 11.10 8.91 -3.17
N TYR A 100 10.54 9.27 -2.04
CA TYR A 100 9.84 8.40 -1.12
C TYR A 100 8.44 8.95 -0.92
N LEU A 101 7.43 8.17 -1.28
CA LEU A 101 6.03 8.53 -1.10
C LEU A 101 5.34 7.49 -0.25
N ILE A 102 4.63 7.91 0.79
CA ILE A 102 3.74 7.06 1.58
C ILE A 102 2.35 7.65 1.51
N LEU A 103 1.41 6.85 1.02
CA LEU A 103 -0.02 7.17 0.99
C LEU A 103 -0.74 6.34 2.05
N LYS A 104 -1.74 6.94 2.68
CA LYS A 104 -2.75 6.24 3.47
C LYS A 104 -4.05 6.23 2.69
N LEU A 105 -4.66 5.06 2.60
CA LEU A 105 -5.91 4.83 1.88
C LEU A 105 -6.93 4.22 2.86
N ALA A 106 -8.15 4.73 2.84
CA ALA A 106 -9.17 4.36 3.80
C ALA A 106 -9.57 2.88 3.71
N THR A 107 -9.54 2.31 2.49
CA THR A 107 -9.98 0.93 2.25
C THR A 107 -9.17 0.26 1.15
N VAL A 108 -9.19 -1.09 1.10
CA VAL A 108 -8.67 -1.85 -0.04
C VAL A 108 -9.39 -1.53 -1.36
N TYR A 109 -10.64 -1.07 -1.30
CA TYR A 109 -11.37 -0.60 -2.48
C TYR A 109 -10.73 0.67 -3.07
N ASP A 110 -10.41 1.65 -2.22
CA ASP A 110 -9.70 2.86 -2.64
C ASP A 110 -8.32 2.53 -3.19
N PHE A 111 -7.64 1.55 -2.57
CA PHE A 111 -6.34 1.07 -3.04
C PHE A 111 -6.44 0.45 -4.44
N ASN A 112 -7.39 -0.45 -4.70
CA ASN A 112 -7.64 -1.00 -6.03
C ASN A 112 -7.92 0.09 -7.06
N SER A 113 -8.82 1.03 -6.71
CA SER A 113 -9.19 2.13 -7.59
C SER A 113 -8.01 3.05 -7.90
N TYR A 114 -7.18 3.35 -6.89
CA TYR A 114 -5.99 4.16 -7.06
C TYR A 114 -4.97 3.49 -7.99
N ILE A 115 -4.65 2.22 -7.74
CA ILE A 115 -3.67 1.47 -8.55
C ILE A 115 -4.14 1.35 -10.01
N GLN A 116 -5.42 1.06 -10.24
CA GLN A 116 -5.97 0.91 -11.59
C GLN A 116 -6.04 2.24 -12.35
N ASN A 117 -6.50 3.31 -11.70
CA ASN A 117 -6.79 4.57 -12.38
C ASN A 117 -5.58 5.50 -12.46
N TYR A 118 -4.66 5.48 -11.50
CA TYR A 118 -3.54 6.41 -11.38
C TYR A 118 -2.20 5.75 -11.68
N ASN A 119 -1.95 4.54 -11.20
CA ASN A 119 -0.74 3.78 -11.55
C ASN A 119 -0.88 3.00 -12.86
N LYS A 120 -2.08 2.98 -13.47
CA LYS A 120 -2.35 2.31 -14.74
C LYS A 120 -1.86 0.86 -14.76
N ALA A 121 -2.08 0.13 -13.67
CA ALA A 121 -1.79 -1.30 -13.62
C ALA A 121 -2.51 -2.03 -14.77
N GLU A 122 -1.85 -3.01 -15.36
CA GLU A 122 -2.49 -3.84 -16.37
C GLU A 122 -3.67 -4.59 -15.77
N GLU A 123 -4.72 -4.78 -16.55
CA GLU A 123 -5.92 -5.50 -16.12
C GLU A 123 -5.57 -6.90 -15.62
N GLY A 124 -6.02 -7.23 -14.42
CA GLY A 124 -5.80 -8.53 -13.79
C GLY A 124 -4.44 -8.74 -13.15
N THR A 125 -3.59 -7.71 -13.05
CA THR A 125 -2.26 -7.81 -12.42
C THR A 125 -2.23 -7.30 -10.98
N PHE A 126 -3.27 -6.59 -10.55
CA PHE A 126 -3.39 -6.08 -9.17
C PHE A 126 -4.80 -6.25 -8.64
N TYR A 127 -4.92 -6.74 -7.42
CA TYR A 127 -6.17 -6.80 -6.68
C TYR A 127 -5.93 -6.97 -5.18
N ALA A 128 -6.71 -6.29 -4.36
CA ALA A 128 -6.82 -6.51 -2.92
C ALA A 128 -8.30 -6.58 -2.52
N GLY A 129 -8.71 -7.61 -1.80
CA GLY A 129 -10.09 -7.84 -1.37
C GLY A 129 -10.45 -9.32 -1.30
N THR A 130 -11.74 -9.64 -1.26
CA THR A 130 -12.20 -11.03 -1.17
C THR A 130 -11.90 -11.82 -2.46
N ILE A 131 -11.63 -13.11 -2.29
CA ILE A 131 -11.40 -14.01 -3.44
C ILE A 131 -12.62 -14.06 -4.36
N ALA A 132 -13.84 -13.93 -3.83
CA ALA A 132 -15.07 -13.91 -4.61
C ALA A 132 -15.16 -12.72 -5.58
N GLU A 133 -14.68 -11.55 -5.15
CA GLU A 133 -14.84 -10.27 -5.87
C GLU A 133 -13.64 -9.90 -6.76
N ARG A 134 -12.65 -10.79 -6.90
CA ARG A 134 -11.40 -10.52 -7.63
C ARG A 134 -11.57 -10.25 -9.15
N GLY A 135 -12.77 -10.36 -9.70
CA GLY A 135 -13.03 -10.15 -11.12
C GLY A 135 -12.20 -11.06 -12.02
N ASP A 136 -11.52 -10.47 -13.00
CA ASP A 136 -10.71 -11.18 -14.01
C ASP A 136 -9.32 -11.60 -13.51
N CYS A 137 -8.94 -11.24 -12.28
CA CYS A 137 -7.67 -11.66 -11.69
C CYS A 137 -7.62 -13.18 -11.52
N LYS A 138 -6.67 -13.83 -12.20
CA LYS A 138 -6.55 -15.29 -12.24
C LYS A 138 -5.65 -15.77 -11.10
N ILE A 139 -6.16 -16.67 -10.27
CA ILE A 139 -5.35 -17.37 -9.26
C ILE A 139 -4.76 -18.62 -9.89
N LYS A 140 -3.42 -18.76 -9.84
CA LYS A 140 -2.64 -19.85 -10.42
C LYS A 140 -1.57 -20.34 -9.46
N GLY A 141 -1.00 -21.52 -9.75
CA GLY A 141 0.16 -22.06 -9.07
C GLY A 141 -0.17 -22.83 -7.78
N GLU A 142 0.86 -22.98 -6.97
CA GLU A 142 0.83 -23.64 -5.67
C GLU A 142 1.00 -22.59 -4.55
N PHE A 143 0.41 -22.90 -3.41
CA PHE A 143 0.36 -22.05 -2.24
C PHE A 143 0.85 -22.83 -1.03
N THR A 144 1.60 -22.20 -0.17
CA THR A 144 2.06 -22.78 1.09
C THR A 144 1.60 -21.93 2.26
N SER A 145 1.31 -22.57 3.40
CA SER A 145 1.17 -21.86 4.67
C SER A 145 2.51 -21.18 5.03
N PRO A 146 2.51 -20.05 5.79
CA PRO A 146 3.75 -19.37 6.19
C PRO A 146 4.75 -20.29 6.90
N ASP A 147 4.27 -21.24 7.71
CA ASP A 147 5.09 -22.24 8.40
C ASP A 147 5.48 -23.45 7.52
N LYS A 148 5.12 -23.45 6.24
CA LYS A 148 5.40 -24.47 5.22
C LYS A 148 4.91 -25.88 5.53
N LYS A 149 3.91 -26.02 6.43
CA LYS A 149 3.34 -27.34 6.79
C LYS A 149 2.26 -27.78 5.83
N GLU A 150 1.59 -26.86 5.16
CA GLU A 150 0.49 -27.15 4.27
C GLU A 150 0.75 -26.56 2.88
N THR A 151 0.37 -27.31 1.83
CA THR A 151 0.47 -26.88 0.44
C THR A 151 -0.88 -27.11 -0.25
N LEU A 152 -1.42 -26.07 -0.89
CA LEU A 152 -2.66 -26.10 -1.62
C LEU A 152 -2.44 -25.69 -3.08
N LYS A 153 -3.32 -26.15 -3.97
CA LYS A 153 -3.35 -25.71 -5.36
C LYS A 153 -4.34 -24.54 -5.52
N ALA A 154 -4.16 -23.77 -6.57
CA ALA A 154 -5.03 -22.64 -6.90
C ALA A 154 -6.53 -22.96 -6.87
N LYS A 155 -6.94 -24.21 -7.25
CA LYS A 155 -8.35 -24.64 -7.19
C LYS A 155 -8.92 -24.68 -5.78
N GLU A 156 -8.08 -24.94 -4.79
CA GLU A 156 -8.44 -25.01 -3.37
C GLU A 156 -8.55 -23.61 -2.79
N ILE A 157 -7.60 -22.75 -3.12
CA ILE A 157 -7.64 -21.32 -2.76
C ILE A 157 -8.92 -20.66 -3.31
N LYS A 158 -9.29 -20.93 -4.57
CA LYS A 158 -10.51 -20.39 -5.20
C LYS A 158 -11.82 -20.73 -4.47
N LYS A 159 -11.83 -21.79 -3.67
CA LYS A 159 -12.99 -22.19 -2.85
C LYS A 159 -13.13 -21.36 -1.57
N MET A 160 -12.07 -20.67 -1.16
CA MET A 160 -12.05 -19.80 0.01
C MET A 160 -12.66 -18.43 -0.32
N SER A 161 -13.87 -18.40 -0.83
CA SER A 161 -14.53 -17.21 -1.41
C SER A 161 -14.55 -16.00 -0.49
N ASN A 162 -14.66 -16.21 0.82
CA ASN A 162 -14.73 -15.15 1.83
C ASN A 162 -13.36 -14.75 2.41
N ALA A 163 -12.29 -15.46 2.07
CA ALA A 163 -10.94 -15.04 2.46
C ALA A 163 -10.50 -13.84 1.60
N ASN A 164 -9.70 -12.97 2.19
CA ASN A 164 -9.07 -11.90 1.46
C ASN A 164 -7.84 -12.40 0.71
N ILE A 165 -7.51 -11.72 -0.38
CA ILE A 165 -6.32 -11.98 -1.18
C ILE A 165 -5.72 -10.69 -1.69
N LEU A 166 -4.40 -10.57 -1.60
CA LEU A 166 -3.61 -9.58 -2.32
C LEU A 166 -2.96 -10.26 -3.52
N ILE A 167 -3.15 -9.71 -4.71
CA ILE A 167 -2.59 -10.16 -5.98
C ILE A 167 -1.73 -9.03 -6.53
N VAL A 168 -0.45 -9.30 -6.82
CA VAL A 168 0.49 -8.32 -7.38
C VAL A 168 1.44 -8.98 -8.38
N ASP A 169 1.89 -8.22 -9.37
CA ASP A 169 2.86 -8.63 -10.39
C ASP A 169 4.26 -8.03 -10.17
N SER A 170 4.43 -7.28 -9.10
CA SER A 170 5.64 -6.52 -8.80
C SER A 170 6.20 -6.89 -7.43
N LYS A 171 7.46 -6.52 -7.20
CA LYS A 171 8.14 -6.78 -5.95
C LYS A 171 7.75 -5.76 -4.89
N TYR A 172 7.14 -6.25 -3.83
CA TYR A 172 6.79 -5.51 -2.62
C TYR A 172 7.29 -6.24 -1.37
N LYS A 173 7.54 -5.50 -0.31
CA LYS A 173 7.43 -6.00 1.05
C LYS A 173 6.00 -5.77 1.52
N VAL A 174 5.35 -6.80 2.02
CA VAL A 174 3.93 -6.77 2.40
C VAL A 174 3.79 -7.22 3.84
N GLU A 175 3.13 -6.39 4.63
CA GLU A 175 2.68 -6.72 5.99
C GLU A 175 1.15 -6.74 6.02
N ILE A 176 0.60 -7.76 6.61
CA ILE A 176 -0.85 -7.92 6.80
C ILE A 176 -1.13 -7.92 8.29
N GLY A 177 -2.01 -7.03 8.76
CA GLY A 177 -2.39 -6.90 10.17
C GLY A 177 -3.17 -8.10 10.71
N SER A 178 -3.80 -8.89 9.82
CA SER A 178 -4.43 -10.17 10.15
C SER A 178 -3.53 -11.37 9.81
N ASP A 179 -3.97 -12.58 10.19
CA ASP A 179 -3.22 -13.80 9.95
C ASP A 179 -3.11 -14.12 8.45
N VAL A 180 -1.88 -14.21 7.95
CA VAL A 180 -1.60 -14.74 6.60
C VAL A 180 -1.81 -16.26 6.63
N LYS A 181 -2.75 -16.75 5.78
CA LYS A 181 -3.09 -18.17 5.68
C LYS A 181 -2.22 -18.91 4.68
N TYR A 182 -2.08 -18.33 3.49
CA TYR A 182 -1.30 -18.93 2.40
C TYR A 182 -0.60 -17.86 1.56
N ILE A 183 0.54 -18.21 1.04
CA ILE A 183 1.29 -17.41 0.05
C ILE A 183 1.60 -18.27 -1.16
N SER A 184 1.68 -17.67 -2.34
CA SER A 184 2.18 -18.38 -3.53
C SER A 184 3.66 -18.75 -3.37
N SER A 185 4.07 -19.85 -3.99
CA SER A 185 5.41 -20.46 -3.81
C SER A 185 6.57 -19.56 -4.21
N ASN A 186 6.32 -18.50 -5.00
CA ASN A 186 7.31 -17.49 -5.40
C ASN A 186 7.49 -16.36 -4.36
N CYS A 187 6.69 -16.34 -3.30
CA CYS A 187 6.84 -15.41 -2.18
C CYS A 187 7.80 -15.95 -1.11
N LYS A 188 8.36 -15.05 -0.30
CA LYS A 188 9.17 -15.37 0.87
C LYS A 188 8.60 -14.66 2.09
N VAL A 189 8.57 -15.34 3.22
CA VAL A 189 8.19 -14.77 4.53
C VAL A 189 9.44 -14.70 5.38
N ASP A 190 9.67 -13.59 6.06
CA ASP A 190 10.73 -13.44 7.06
C ASP A 190 10.25 -13.78 8.48
N GLU A 191 11.13 -13.61 9.48
CA GLU A 191 10.86 -13.94 10.89
C GLU A 191 9.80 -13.01 11.51
N ASP A 192 9.63 -11.81 10.95
CA ASP A 192 8.65 -10.80 11.38
C ASP A 192 7.29 -10.98 10.68
N GLY A 193 7.14 -11.99 9.81
CA GLY A 193 5.92 -12.27 9.07
C GLY A 193 5.73 -11.38 7.81
N ILE A 194 6.74 -10.58 7.46
CA ILE A 194 6.69 -9.73 6.27
C ILE A 194 6.90 -10.60 5.02
N VAL A 195 5.97 -10.49 4.08
CA VAL A 195 6.01 -11.24 2.82
C VAL A 195 6.72 -10.42 1.75
N THR A 196 7.74 -10.99 1.13
CA THR A 196 8.37 -10.41 -0.07
C THR A 196 7.81 -11.09 -1.31
N THR A 197 7.20 -10.31 -2.22
CA THR A 197 6.64 -10.77 -3.49
C THR A 197 7.70 -10.82 -4.60
N SER A 198 7.35 -11.43 -5.73
CA SER A 198 8.22 -11.57 -6.92
C SER A 198 8.01 -10.41 -7.90
N ASP A 199 9.07 -10.08 -8.62
CA ASP A 199 9.05 -9.18 -9.79
C ASP A 199 9.03 -9.93 -11.14
N LYS A 200 8.91 -11.26 -11.10
CA LYS A 200 8.97 -12.13 -12.30
C LYS A 200 7.66 -12.83 -12.60
N GLU A 201 6.86 -13.05 -11.58
CA GLU A 201 5.62 -13.80 -11.66
C GLU A 201 4.58 -13.21 -10.70
N MET A 202 3.31 -13.42 -11.02
CA MET A 202 2.20 -13.03 -10.13
C MET A 202 2.40 -13.62 -8.75
N SER A 203 2.28 -12.81 -7.74
CA SER A 203 2.33 -13.19 -6.33
C SER A 203 0.96 -13.06 -5.69
N TYR A 204 0.67 -13.96 -4.76
CA TYR A 204 -0.61 -14.05 -4.07
C TYR A 204 -0.38 -14.22 -2.58
N ILE A 205 -1.10 -13.44 -1.78
CA ILE A 205 -1.12 -13.53 -0.31
C ILE A 205 -2.57 -13.67 0.12
N VAL A 206 -2.93 -14.79 0.75
CA VAL A 206 -4.28 -15.08 1.26
C VAL A 206 -4.30 -14.87 2.77
N TYR A 207 -5.27 -14.07 3.27
CA TYR A 207 -5.36 -13.68 4.68
C TYR A 207 -6.82 -13.57 5.17
#